data_99cff5d48fccb839714d6045d756cffe
#
_entry.id   99cff5d48fccb839714d6045d756cffe
#
_cell.length_a   1.000
_cell.length_b   1.000
_cell.length_c   1.000
_cell.angle_alpha   90.00
_cell.angle_beta   90.00
_cell.angle_gamma   90.00
#
_symmetry.space_group_name_H-M   'P 1'
#
loop_
_entity.id
_entity.type
_entity.pdbx_description
1 polymer ?
#
loop_
_entity_poly.entity_id
_entity_poly.type
_entity_poly.pdbx_seq_one_letter_code
_entity_poly.pdbx_strand_id
1 'polypeptide(L)'
;AAAIARFEPVTMGVSAPNFEFARAMLPPAVRVVEISHDDAWMRDVGPTFVTNARGVKRGVDWRFNAWGGLDGGLYFPWDQDDLVARKVLEIEGCDRYRAPLVNEGGAIHVDGQGTALVTEECLLNRNRNPDLSRADIEHYLRTYLGVDHVIWLGRGVVNDETDGHVDNLACFVRPGIVALHWTDN
;
A
#
# COMPACT_ATOMS: atom_id res chain seq x y z
N ALA A 1 -17.24 -6.52 3.68
CA ALA A 1 -17.64 -6.48 2.25
C ALA A 1 -19.08 -6.03 2.09
N ALA A 2 -20.10 -6.75 2.67
CA ALA A 2 -21.52 -6.44 2.48
C ALA A 2 -21.94 -5.01 2.85
N ALA A 3 -21.43 -4.45 3.94
CA ALA A 3 -21.72 -3.09 4.36
C ALA A 3 -21.15 -2.05 3.37
N ILE A 4 -19.94 -2.25 2.90
CA ILE A 4 -19.27 -1.36 1.93
C ILE A 4 -19.95 -1.43 0.58
N ALA A 5 -20.36 -2.62 0.13
CA ALA A 5 -21.04 -2.83 -1.15
C ALA A 5 -22.38 -2.07 -1.29
N ARG A 6 -22.90 -1.49 -0.20
CA ARG A 6 -24.08 -0.59 -0.23
C ARG A 6 -23.75 0.81 -0.74
N PHE A 7 -22.48 1.19 -0.76
CA PHE A 7 -22.00 2.56 -1.06
C PHE A 7 -21.10 2.59 -2.27
N GLU A 8 -20.33 1.52 -2.51
CA GLU A 8 -19.36 1.45 -3.60
C GLU A 8 -19.18 -0.01 -4.10
N PRO A 9 -18.71 -0.22 -5.33
CA PRO A 9 -18.39 -1.54 -5.84
C PRO A 9 -17.29 -2.19 -5.01
N VAL A 10 -17.46 -3.46 -4.62
CA VAL A 10 -16.47 -4.23 -3.89
C VAL A 10 -16.03 -5.42 -4.72
N THR A 11 -14.72 -5.54 -4.91
CA THR A 11 -14.08 -6.74 -5.47
C THR A 11 -13.29 -7.44 -4.39
N MET A 12 -13.48 -8.74 -4.23
CA MET A 12 -12.72 -9.61 -3.33
C MET A 12 -11.76 -10.47 -4.12
N GLY A 13 -10.46 -10.27 -3.91
CA GLY A 13 -9.42 -11.18 -4.41
C GLY A 13 -9.36 -12.43 -3.53
N VAL A 14 -9.30 -13.61 -4.13
CA VAL A 14 -9.29 -14.89 -3.41
C VAL A 14 -8.36 -15.86 -4.14
N SER A 15 -7.65 -16.69 -3.39
CA SER A 15 -6.88 -17.78 -3.97
C SER A 15 -7.80 -18.86 -4.57
N ALA A 16 -7.34 -19.57 -5.60
CA ALA A 16 -8.12 -20.60 -6.31
C ALA A 16 -8.79 -21.62 -5.37
N PRO A 17 -8.13 -22.18 -4.35
CA PRO A 17 -8.76 -23.12 -3.43
C PRO A 17 -9.93 -22.55 -2.62
N ASN A 18 -9.96 -21.24 -2.41
CA ASN A 18 -10.99 -20.56 -1.61
C ASN A 18 -12.10 -19.90 -2.45
N PHE A 19 -12.02 -19.98 -3.79
CA PHE A 19 -12.92 -19.23 -4.68
C PHE A 19 -14.38 -19.61 -4.48
N GLU A 20 -14.72 -20.89 -4.57
CA GLU A 20 -16.09 -21.39 -4.42
C GLU A 20 -16.66 -21.09 -3.01
N PHE A 21 -15.84 -21.25 -1.98
CA PHE A 21 -16.23 -20.93 -0.62
C PHE A 21 -16.53 -19.43 -0.46
N ALA A 22 -15.65 -18.56 -0.95
CA ALA A 22 -15.86 -17.11 -0.90
C ALA A 22 -17.12 -16.71 -1.71
N ARG A 23 -17.34 -17.32 -2.88
CA ARG A 23 -18.53 -17.04 -3.70
C ARG A 23 -19.82 -17.43 -2.99
N ALA A 24 -19.82 -18.54 -2.26
CA ALA A 24 -20.98 -19.01 -1.50
C ALA A 24 -21.27 -18.11 -0.28
N MET A 25 -20.24 -17.56 0.35
CA MET A 25 -20.39 -16.72 1.55
C MET A 25 -20.70 -15.25 1.27
N LEU A 26 -20.23 -14.72 0.15
CA LEU A 26 -20.35 -13.29 -0.14
C LEU A 26 -21.65 -12.95 -0.88
N PRO A 27 -22.25 -11.78 -0.60
CA PRO A 27 -23.43 -11.33 -1.33
C PRO A 27 -23.15 -11.25 -2.85
N PRO A 28 -24.19 -11.45 -3.70
CA PRO A 28 -24.02 -11.34 -5.16
C PRO A 28 -23.48 -9.99 -5.65
N ALA A 29 -23.70 -8.93 -4.89
CA ALA A 29 -23.18 -7.59 -5.19
C ALA A 29 -21.65 -7.46 -5.04
N VAL A 30 -21.00 -8.41 -4.36
CA VAL A 30 -19.53 -8.44 -4.23
C VAL A 30 -18.97 -9.26 -5.40
N ARG A 31 -18.13 -8.63 -6.23
CA ARG A 31 -17.39 -9.32 -7.28
C ARG A 31 -16.29 -10.17 -6.62
N VAL A 32 -16.19 -11.44 -7.00
CA VAL A 32 -15.11 -12.32 -6.57
C VAL A 32 -14.20 -12.58 -7.77
N VAL A 33 -12.90 -12.40 -7.60
CA VAL A 33 -11.88 -12.67 -8.61
C VAL A 33 -10.79 -13.56 -8.04
N GLU A 34 -10.25 -14.43 -8.87
CA GLU A 34 -9.11 -15.26 -8.47
C GLU A 34 -7.83 -14.42 -8.53
N ILE A 35 -7.16 -14.30 -7.40
CA ILE A 35 -5.83 -13.68 -7.29
C ILE A 35 -5.00 -14.58 -6.36
N SER A 36 -3.92 -15.19 -6.89
CA SER A 36 -2.95 -15.88 -6.04
C SER A 36 -2.21 -14.86 -5.19
N HIS A 37 -2.07 -15.13 -3.92
CA HIS A 37 -1.38 -14.32 -2.92
C HIS A 37 -0.85 -15.24 -1.81
N ASP A 38 0.10 -14.75 -1.04
CA ASP A 38 0.67 -15.47 0.10
C ASP A 38 -0.02 -15.03 1.40
N ASP A 39 -0.37 -13.72 1.53
CA ASP A 39 -1.15 -13.18 2.65
C ASP A 39 -2.18 -12.13 2.17
N ALA A 40 -3.13 -11.76 3.04
CA ALA A 40 -4.35 -11.04 2.68
C ALA A 40 -4.30 -9.51 2.89
N TRP A 41 -3.15 -8.87 2.76
CA TRP A 41 -2.93 -7.45 3.07
C TRP A 41 -2.97 -6.55 1.83
N MET A 42 -4.16 -6.39 1.23
CA MET A 42 -4.35 -5.61 0.01
C MET A 42 -3.91 -4.13 0.15
N ARG A 43 -3.92 -3.55 1.35
CA ARG A 43 -3.41 -2.20 1.60
C ARG A 43 -1.93 -2.11 1.19
N ASP A 44 -1.15 -3.14 1.48
CA ASP A 44 0.30 -3.13 1.33
C ASP A 44 0.78 -3.73 0.01
N VAL A 45 0.13 -4.80 -0.45
CA VAL A 45 0.50 -5.49 -1.69
C VAL A 45 -0.24 -4.98 -2.93
N GLY A 46 -1.32 -4.21 -2.75
CA GLY A 46 -2.10 -3.62 -3.84
C GLY A 46 -1.41 -2.43 -4.49
N PRO A 47 -1.83 -2.05 -5.72
CA PRO A 47 -1.27 -0.89 -6.39
C PRO A 47 -1.71 0.43 -5.75
N THR A 48 -0.85 1.44 -5.79
CA THR A 48 -1.24 2.82 -5.52
C THR A 48 -1.73 3.46 -6.82
N PHE A 49 -3.01 3.85 -6.87
CA PHE A 49 -3.56 4.52 -8.05
C PHE A 49 -3.22 6.00 -8.04
N VAL A 50 -2.77 6.49 -9.19
CA VAL A 50 -2.51 7.91 -9.46
C VAL A 50 -3.34 8.39 -10.63
N THR A 51 -3.73 9.65 -10.61
CA THR A 51 -4.54 10.26 -11.68
C THR A 51 -3.91 11.58 -12.12
N ASN A 52 -4.06 11.92 -13.40
CA ASN A 52 -3.66 13.23 -13.91
C ASN A 52 -4.86 14.18 -14.02
N ALA A 53 -4.59 15.45 -14.37
CA ALA A 53 -5.63 16.47 -14.53
C ALA A 53 -6.72 16.14 -15.58
N ARG A 54 -6.48 15.17 -16.46
CA ARG A 54 -7.45 14.67 -17.45
C ARG A 54 -8.24 13.45 -16.96
N GLY A 55 -8.06 13.04 -15.70
CA GLY A 55 -8.71 11.89 -15.12
C GLY A 55 -8.15 10.53 -15.59
N VAL A 56 -7.01 10.52 -16.28
CA VAL A 56 -6.39 9.26 -16.70
C VAL A 56 -5.77 8.59 -15.48
N LYS A 57 -6.23 7.39 -15.17
CA LYS A 57 -5.79 6.56 -14.05
C LYS A 57 -4.62 5.67 -14.46
N ARG A 58 -3.62 5.55 -13.59
CA ARG A 58 -2.45 4.66 -13.69
C ARG A 58 -2.22 4.00 -12.34
N GLY A 59 -1.48 2.89 -12.31
CA GLY A 59 -1.12 2.21 -11.08
C GLY A 59 0.37 2.15 -10.85
N VAL A 60 0.79 2.56 -9.66
CA VAL A 60 2.14 2.32 -9.16
C VAL A 60 2.17 0.96 -8.49
N ASP A 61 3.07 0.14 -8.93
CA ASP A 61 3.35 -1.20 -8.41
C ASP A 61 4.70 -1.13 -7.69
N TRP A 62 4.66 -1.06 -6.38
CA TRP A 62 5.82 -1.06 -5.50
C TRP A 62 6.42 -2.47 -5.41
N ARG A 63 7.69 -2.58 -5.05
CA ARG A 63 8.26 -3.86 -4.63
C ARG A 63 7.78 -4.18 -3.24
N PHE A 64 7.43 -5.44 -3.01
CA PHE A 64 7.03 -5.95 -1.71
C PHE A 64 7.99 -7.06 -1.24
N ASN A 65 8.28 -7.08 0.06
CA ASN A 65 9.19 -8.06 0.66
C ASN A 65 8.73 -8.58 2.02
N ALA A 66 7.43 -8.73 2.22
CA ALA A 66 6.82 -9.21 3.47
C ALA A 66 7.28 -8.41 4.71
N TRP A 67 7.33 -7.06 4.59
CA TRP A 67 7.70 -6.11 5.65
C TRP A 67 9.11 -6.27 6.23
N GLY A 68 10.05 -6.81 5.46
CA GLY A 68 11.43 -6.89 5.96
C GLY A 68 12.30 -7.93 5.26
N GLY A 69 11.75 -8.67 4.31
CA GLY A 69 12.50 -9.66 3.55
C GLY A 69 13.05 -10.78 4.44
N LEU A 70 14.29 -11.16 4.18
CA LEU A 70 14.97 -12.19 4.99
C LEU A 70 15.56 -11.64 6.30
N ASP A 71 15.51 -10.32 6.52
CA ASP A 71 16.06 -9.65 7.70
C ASP A 71 14.93 -8.98 8.50
N GLY A 72 14.02 -9.77 9.02
CA GLY A 72 12.90 -9.31 9.85
C GLY A 72 11.52 -9.36 9.21
N GLY A 73 11.39 -9.86 7.97
CA GLY A 73 10.07 -10.06 7.33
C GLY A 73 9.21 -11.09 8.06
N LEU A 74 7.91 -10.97 7.91
CA LEU A 74 6.94 -11.78 8.67
C LEU A 74 6.77 -13.20 8.11
N TYR A 75 7.05 -13.40 6.81
CA TYR A 75 6.95 -14.72 6.17
C TYR A 75 7.82 -14.84 4.92
N PHE A 76 7.97 -16.07 4.46
CA PHE A 76 8.65 -16.46 3.23
C PHE A 76 7.99 -17.71 2.64
N PRO A 77 7.78 -17.81 1.32
CA PRO A 77 8.04 -16.80 0.30
C PRO A 77 6.96 -15.70 0.27
N TRP A 78 7.20 -14.60 -0.48
CA TRP A 78 6.26 -13.49 -0.73
C TRP A 78 6.10 -13.17 -2.21
N ASP A 79 6.53 -14.06 -3.09
CA ASP A 79 6.58 -13.84 -4.54
C ASP A 79 5.19 -13.67 -5.16
N GLN A 80 4.15 -14.30 -4.59
CA GLN A 80 2.78 -14.09 -5.06
C GLN A 80 2.25 -12.71 -4.65
N ASP A 81 2.61 -12.23 -3.47
CA ASP A 81 2.22 -10.91 -2.99
C ASP A 81 2.91 -9.79 -3.75
N ASP A 82 4.21 -9.92 -4.09
CA ASP A 82 4.92 -8.95 -4.96
C ASP A 82 4.30 -8.84 -6.36
N LEU A 83 3.42 -9.78 -6.74
CA LEU A 83 2.69 -9.78 -8.01
C LEU A 83 1.24 -9.27 -7.90
N VAL A 84 0.69 -9.08 -6.71
CA VAL A 84 -0.72 -8.70 -6.52
C VAL A 84 -1.04 -7.37 -7.20
N ALA A 85 -0.21 -6.33 -7.02
CA ALA A 85 -0.42 -5.04 -7.65
C ALA A 85 -0.55 -5.16 -9.18
N ARG A 86 0.34 -5.92 -9.81
CA ARG A 86 0.28 -6.20 -11.24
C ARG A 86 -1.05 -6.88 -11.63
N LYS A 87 -1.45 -7.94 -10.91
CA LYS A 87 -2.69 -8.68 -11.18
C LYS A 87 -3.92 -7.77 -11.07
N VAL A 88 -3.96 -6.90 -10.05
CA VAL A 88 -5.04 -5.93 -9.88
C VAL A 88 -5.09 -4.94 -11.05
N LEU A 89 -3.94 -4.42 -11.49
CA LEU A 89 -3.87 -3.48 -12.61
C LEU A 89 -4.28 -4.11 -13.94
N GLU A 90 -3.97 -5.38 -14.17
CA GLU A 90 -4.45 -6.15 -15.33
C GLU A 90 -5.97 -6.32 -15.30
N ILE A 91 -6.55 -6.62 -14.12
CA ILE A 91 -8.01 -6.73 -13.92
C ILE A 91 -8.72 -5.39 -14.16
N GLU A 92 -8.11 -4.29 -13.73
CA GLU A 92 -8.64 -2.92 -13.85
C GLU A 92 -8.35 -2.27 -15.22
N GLY A 93 -7.57 -2.93 -16.09
CA GLY A 93 -7.18 -2.39 -17.40
C GLY A 93 -6.37 -1.10 -17.29
N CYS A 94 -5.54 -0.97 -16.25
CA CYS A 94 -4.74 0.21 -15.98
C CYS A 94 -3.27 -0.02 -16.37
N ASP A 95 -2.64 1.01 -16.97
CA ASP A 95 -1.20 0.98 -17.20
C ASP A 95 -0.45 0.96 -15.86
N ARG A 96 0.67 0.24 -15.85
CA ARG A 96 1.47 -0.06 -14.68
C ARG A 96 2.79 0.70 -14.70
N TYR A 97 3.16 1.28 -13.57
CA TYR A 97 4.49 1.81 -13.29
C TYR A 97 5.15 0.94 -12.20
N ARG A 98 6.08 0.05 -12.59
CA ARG A 98 6.87 -0.72 -11.61
C ARG A 98 7.92 0.19 -11.01
N ALA A 99 7.78 0.49 -9.72
CA ALA A 99 8.74 1.28 -8.99
C ALA A 99 9.88 0.39 -8.44
N PRO A 100 11.13 0.88 -8.42
CA PRO A 100 12.26 0.12 -7.87
C PRO A 100 12.36 0.20 -6.33
N LEU A 101 11.42 0.88 -5.68
CA LEU A 101 11.35 1.07 -4.24
C LEU A 101 10.56 -0.07 -3.59
N VAL A 102 11.10 -0.67 -2.53
CA VAL A 102 10.30 -1.49 -1.60
C VAL A 102 9.46 -0.53 -0.76
N ASN A 103 8.15 -0.64 -0.90
CA ASN A 103 7.19 0.22 -0.22
C ASN A 103 5.84 -0.46 -0.12
N GLU A 104 5.18 -0.28 1.00
CA GLU A 104 3.84 -0.76 1.26
C GLU A 104 2.83 0.41 1.22
N GLY A 105 1.58 0.12 0.87
CA GLY A 105 0.54 1.15 0.86
C GLY A 105 0.29 1.79 2.22
N GLY A 106 0.49 1.03 3.31
CA GLY A 106 0.40 1.52 4.68
C GLY A 106 1.57 2.39 5.14
N ALA A 107 2.72 2.29 4.44
CA ALA A 107 3.91 3.11 4.72
C ALA A 107 3.80 4.56 4.21
N ILE A 108 2.80 4.86 3.38
CA ILE A 108 2.58 6.19 2.79
C ILE A 108 1.15 6.68 3.02
N HIS A 109 1.00 7.98 3.27
CA HIS A 109 -0.30 8.64 3.25
C HIS A 109 -0.20 9.96 2.49
N VAL A 110 -1.14 10.24 1.59
CA VAL A 110 -1.11 11.44 0.73
C VAL A 110 -2.33 12.32 0.95
N ASP A 111 -2.17 13.63 0.80
CA ASP A 111 -3.28 14.60 0.90
C ASP A 111 -4.03 14.82 -0.43
N GLY A 112 -3.54 14.23 -1.52
CA GLY A 112 -4.06 14.42 -2.86
C GLY A 112 -3.74 15.79 -3.49
N GLN A 113 -2.92 16.61 -2.83
CA GLN A 113 -2.51 17.94 -3.28
C GLN A 113 -0.99 18.17 -3.18
N GLY A 114 -0.23 17.11 -3.33
CA GLY A 114 1.22 17.16 -3.46
C GLY A 114 2.01 16.93 -2.17
N THR A 115 1.36 16.52 -1.07
CA THR A 115 2.07 16.20 0.17
C THR A 115 1.90 14.74 0.55
N ALA A 116 3.00 14.09 0.94
CA ALA A 116 3.02 12.74 1.52
C ALA A 116 3.51 12.75 2.96
N LEU A 117 2.94 11.87 3.79
CA LEU A 117 3.44 11.50 5.12
C LEU A 117 4.08 10.12 5.04
N VAL A 118 5.24 9.97 5.66
CA VAL A 118 5.98 8.70 5.77
C VAL A 118 6.70 8.65 7.13
N THR A 119 7.22 7.49 7.51
CA THR A 119 8.08 7.35 8.70
C THR A 119 9.51 7.01 8.29
N GLU A 120 10.48 7.50 9.08
CA GLU A 120 11.89 7.14 8.93
C GLU A 120 12.10 5.68 9.30
N GLU A 121 11.43 5.22 10.36
CA GLU A 121 11.52 3.86 10.88
C GLU A 121 11.18 2.82 9.81
N CYS A 122 10.20 3.08 8.94
CA CYS A 122 9.82 2.19 7.86
C CYS A 122 10.71 2.36 6.62
N LEU A 123 10.65 3.51 5.95
CA LEU A 123 11.25 3.66 4.63
C LEU A 123 12.78 3.71 4.62
N LEU A 124 13.41 4.16 5.71
CA LEU A 124 14.88 4.16 5.89
C LEU A 124 15.38 2.89 6.59
N ASN A 125 14.50 1.94 6.87
CA ASN A 125 14.92 0.68 7.47
C ASN A 125 15.80 -0.11 6.49
N ARG A 126 16.86 -0.71 7.03
CA ARG A 126 17.77 -1.54 6.25
C ARG A 126 17.11 -2.76 5.64
N ASN A 127 16.02 -3.22 6.24
CA ASN A 127 15.23 -4.35 5.74
C ASN A 127 14.26 -3.98 4.60
N ARG A 128 14.21 -2.71 4.18
CA ARG A 128 13.43 -2.25 3.01
C ARG A 128 14.36 -1.83 1.86
N ASN A 129 15.10 -0.74 2.05
CA ASN A 129 15.87 -0.08 1.00
C ASN A 129 17.29 0.25 1.47
N PRO A 130 18.16 -0.77 1.76
CA PRO A 130 19.45 -0.58 2.39
C PRO A 130 20.43 0.30 1.59
N ASP A 131 20.26 0.33 0.26
CA ASP A 131 21.16 1.04 -0.65
C ASP A 131 20.65 2.43 -1.04
N LEU A 132 19.48 2.87 -0.51
CA LEU A 132 18.88 4.15 -0.83
C LEU A 132 19.04 5.16 0.29
N SER A 133 19.42 6.38 -0.08
CA SER A 133 19.37 7.53 0.82
C SER A 133 17.95 8.09 0.95
N ARG A 134 17.73 8.94 1.95
CA ARG A 134 16.48 9.72 2.06
C ARG A 134 16.15 10.47 0.77
N ALA A 135 17.16 11.10 0.15
CA ALA A 135 16.97 11.85 -1.10
C ALA A 135 16.54 10.96 -2.27
N ASP A 136 17.05 9.73 -2.34
CA ASP A 136 16.65 8.77 -3.36
C ASP A 136 15.20 8.31 -3.15
N ILE A 137 14.82 8.02 -1.92
CA ILE A 137 13.43 7.64 -1.57
C ILE A 137 12.47 8.80 -1.90
N GLU A 138 12.78 10.04 -1.50
CA GLU A 138 11.99 11.20 -1.84
C GLU A 138 11.88 11.40 -3.36
N HIS A 139 12.97 11.18 -4.10
CA HIS A 139 12.94 11.23 -5.56
C HIS A 139 11.94 10.22 -6.13
N TYR A 140 11.93 8.98 -5.64
CA TYR A 140 10.96 7.99 -6.09
C TYR A 140 9.53 8.34 -5.69
N LEU A 141 9.30 8.81 -4.47
CA LEU A 141 7.96 9.24 -4.04
C LEU A 141 7.44 10.39 -4.92
N ARG A 142 8.28 11.40 -5.20
CA ARG A 142 7.92 12.50 -6.12
C ARG A 142 7.62 11.98 -7.53
N THR A 143 8.46 11.09 -8.04
CA THR A 143 8.34 10.57 -9.41
C THR A 143 7.07 9.74 -9.60
N TYR A 144 6.77 8.86 -8.64
CA TYR A 144 5.68 7.89 -8.79
C TYR A 144 4.34 8.37 -8.24
N LEU A 145 4.34 9.19 -7.18
CA LEU A 145 3.11 9.72 -6.58
C LEU A 145 2.74 11.12 -7.07
N GLY A 146 3.68 11.84 -7.70
CA GLY A 146 3.46 13.23 -8.09
C GLY A 146 3.36 14.19 -6.90
N VAL A 147 4.04 13.88 -5.79
CA VAL A 147 4.09 14.76 -4.61
C VAL A 147 5.29 15.71 -4.70
N ASP A 148 5.12 16.92 -4.19
CA ASP A 148 6.17 17.95 -4.11
C ASP A 148 6.86 17.92 -2.74
N HIS A 149 6.11 17.57 -1.70
CA HIS A 149 6.53 17.59 -0.30
C HIS A 149 6.42 16.22 0.34
N VAL A 150 7.48 15.80 1.05
CA VAL A 150 7.48 14.60 1.89
C VAL A 150 7.74 15.00 3.33
N ILE A 151 6.77 14.73 4.20
CA ILE A 151 6.90 14.96 5.64
C ILE A 151 7.30 13.64 6.29
N TRP A 152 8.45 13.64 6.94
CA TRP A 152 8.99 12.49 7.64
C TRP A 152 8.66 12.56 9.13
N LEU A 153 7.99 11.52 9.62
CA LEU A 153 7.84 11.26 11.05
C LEU A 153 8.98 10.33 11.48
N GLY A 154 9.50 10.48 12.69
CA GLY A 154 10.67 9.72 13.14
C GLY A 154 10.35 8.23 13.31
N ARG A 155 9.37 7.93 14.16
CA ARG A 155 8.96 6.57 14.49
C ARG A 155 7.46 6.39 14.32
N GLY A 156 7.05 5.13 14.10
CA GLY A 156 5.66 4.72 14.13
C GLY A 156 5.21 4.26 15.52
N VAL A 157 4.21 3.41 15.56
CA VAL A 157 3.69 2.83 16.80
C VAL A 157 4.68 1.79 17.34
N VAL A 158 4.91 1.79 18.65
CA VAL A 158 5.84 0.86 19.31
C VAL A 158 5.38 -0.58 19.13
N ASN A 159 6.32 -1.47 18.79
CA ASN A 159 6.07 -2.89 18.50
C ASN A 159 5.11 -3.14 17.32
N ASP A 160 5.07 -2.23 16.36
CA ASP A 160 4.39 -2.44 15.11
C ASP A 160 5.18 -3.44 14.23
N GLU A 161 4.55 -4.54 13.85
CA GLU A 161 5.16 -5.59 13.03
C GLU A 161 5.54 -5.12 11.62
N THR A 162 5.04 -3.96 11.20
CA THR A 162 5.34 -3.34 9.90
C THR A 162 6.52 -2.37 9.94
N ASP A 163 7.23 -2.28 11.07
CA ASP A 163 8.30 -1.30 11.30
C ASP A 163 7.84 0.16 11.21
N GLY A 164 6.68 0.45 11.77
CA GLY A 164 6.23 1.83 11.93
C GLY A 164 5.51 2.42 10.73
N HIS A 165 4.57 1.69 10.14
CA HIS A 165 3.69 2.23 9.11
C HIS A 165 3.01 3.52 9.54
N VAL A 166 2.97 4.52 8.65
CA VAL A 166 2.38 5.82 8.96
C VAL A 166 0.86 5.77 9.15
N ASP A 167 0.16 4.83 8.51
CA ASP A 167 -1.30 4.69 8.61
C ASP A 167 -1.77 4.25 10.00
N ASN A 168 -0.90 3.62 10.79
CA ASN A 168 -1.14 3.31 12.19
C ASN A 168 -0.99 4.54 13.12
N LEU A 169 -0.34 5.60 12.64
CA LEU A 169 0.03 6.77 13.46
C LEU A 169 -0.70 8.04 13.05
N ALA A 170 -0.80 8.31 11.74
CA ALA A 170 -1.27 9.59 11.23
C ALA A 170 -1.98 9.46 9.88
N CYS A 171 -2.96 10.32 9.64
CA CYS A 171 -3.61 10.44 8.33
C CYS A 171 -4.01 11.88 8.03
N PHE A 172 -4.03 12.27 6.76
CA PHE A 172 -4.66 13.51 6.34
C PHE A 172 -6.19 13.39 6.43
N VAL A 173 -6.81 14.27 7.17
CA VAL A 173 -8.28 14.44 7.19
C VAL A 173 -8.72 15.25 5.98
N ARG A 174 -7.89 16.21 5.59
CA ARG A 174 -7.96 17.03 4.38
C ARG A 174 -6.60 17.69 4.14
N PRO A 175 -6.33 18.27 2.97
CA PRO A 175 -5.07 18.99 2.72
C PRO A 175 -4.73 19.97 3.84
N GLY A 176 -3.51 19.87 4.36
CA GLY A 176 -2.99 20.70 5.45
C GLY A 176 -3.50 20.37 6.85
N ILE A 177 -4.37 19.34 7.03
CA ILE A 177 -4.85 18.92 8.36
C ILE A 177 -4.61 17.42 8.53
N VAL A 178 -3.88 17.08 9.58
CA VAL A 178 -3.51 15.70 9.95
C VAL A 178 -4.22 15.31 11.24
N ALA A 179 -4.85 14.13 11.27
CA ALA A 179 -5.18 13.44 12.51
C ALA A 179 -3.96 12.62 12.93
N LEU A 180 -3.60 12.70 14.18
CA LEU A 180 -2.43 12.05 14.74
C LEU A 180 -2.83 11.28 16.00
N HIS A 181 -2.38 10.05 16.11
CA HIS A 181 -2.44 9.32 17.38
C HIS A 181 -1.47 9.96 18.36
N TRP A 182 -1.98 10.37 19.51
CA TRP A 182 -1.22 11.08 20.53
C TRP A 182 -1.31 10.37 21.87
N THR A 183 -0.21 10.39 22.62
CA THR A 183 -0.15 9.93 24.00
C THR A 183 0.77 10.84 24.80
N ASP A 184 0.43 11.08 26.04
CA ASP A 184 1.25 11.84 27.00
C ASP A 184 2.15 10.93 27.86
N ASN A 185 2.19 9.62 27.58
CA ASN A 185 3.02 8.64 28.28
C ASN A 185 4.39 8.47 27.62
#